data_a87e27dacf61bdcf74313449b40d5638
#
_entry.id   a87e27dacf61bdcf74313449b40d5638
#
_cell.length_a   1.000
_cell.length_b   1.000
_cell.length_c   1.000
_cell.angle_alpha   90.00
_cell.angle_beta   90.00
_cell.angle_gamma   90.00
#
_symmetry.space_group_name_H-M   'P 1'
#
loop_
_entity.id
_entity.type
_entity.pdbx_description
1 polymer ?
#
loop_
_entity_poly.entity_id
_entity_poly.type
_entity_poly.pdbx_seq_one_letter_code
_entity_poly.pdbx_strand_id
1 'polypeptide(L)'
;MMMYDSAVWSPEPCVTCLCSSGRVVCDEATCPPQRCPRPFTPEGECCPVCSDSVSDSVFNRTSLGDGLDLSGDSLAPSEYTDLHQKALPRTATGREHESEEEDSGEKDGEKRQRKKSTERRQPQGAHSEERTSEKEGKPSHEAEDCWTSREEVEKEAHRSPNQESEEEEEEGEGCFSGGAQLPPLPSACSISERKISCINAKLTKIPDIADPELRSLELIGNAIHCLPDKAFQGTPNLERLDLRKNAISSSGIGPRAFKALKKLTHLYLDGNSLVEVPPALPPRLLELKINENNLQSLEEDSLAELQQLLILELEGNRLSESNVSPLAFAPLRSLTHLRLGQNRFRIIPQGLPASIEELYVENNQIEEIKETSFNHTRNINVIVLHHNKIEEDRIDPLAWIHHENLESIDLSYNKLYHVPSYLPKSLLHLVLVGNRIERIPGYVFGHMKPGLEYLYLSFNRLSDSGIHPVSFYGAYHSLREIFLDYNELKSIPCGISRMTSLRLLRLNNNKIRRLRRERICGVENRDSRLEHLHLENNYISVRALSPYVFPCIRSHASIVLKPQKVK
;
A
#
# COMPACT_ATOMS: atom_id res chain seq x y z
N MET A 1 1.70 3.91 10.28
CA MET A 1 1.80 4.54 8.96
C MET A 1 2.90 3.78 8.24
N MET A 2 2.52 2.87 7.33
CA MET A 2 3.51 2.15 6.52
C MET A 2 3.99 3.08 5.42
N MET A 3 5.30 3.22 5.29
CA MET A 3 5.92 4.06 4.28
C MET A 3 6.46 3.18 3.17
N TYR A 4 6.10 3.48 1.93
CA TYR A 4 6.55 2.76 0.74
C TYR A 4 8.02 3.03 0.43
N ASP A 5 8.67 2.08 -0.24
CA ASP A 5 10.00 2.30 -0.80
C ASP A 5 9.95 3.48 -1.80
N SER A 6 10.82 4.45 -1.62
CA SER A 6 10.82 5.76 -2.30
C SER A 6 9.78 6.77 -1.81
N ALA A 7 9.01 6.48 -0.74
CA ALA A 7 8.17 7.49 -0.11
C ALA A 7 9.02 8.56 0.55
N VAL A 8 8.69 9.81 0.29
CA VAL A 8 9.31 10.98 0.92
C VAL A 8 8.24 11.64 1.78
N TRP A 9 8.53 11.83 3.07
CA TRP A 9 7.64 12.50 3.99
C TRP A 9 8.41 13.35 4.99
N SER A 10 7.76 14.29 5.62
CA SER A 10 8.33 15.12 6.69
C SER A 10 7.58 14.82 7.98
N PRO A 11 8.16 14.05 8.90
CA PRO A 11 7.53 13.77 10.20
C PRO A 11 7.46 15.02 11.08
N GLU A 12 8.38 15.95 10.90
CA GLU A 12 8.48 17.24 11.60
C GLU A 12 8.87 18.33 10.61
N PRO A 13 8.62 19.62 10.93
CA PRO A 13 8.92 20.74 10.03
C PRO A 13 10.39 20.83 9.80
N CYS A 14 11.24 20.16 9.42
CA CYS A 14 12.68 20.30 9.16
C CYS A 14 13.36 18.97 8.86
N VAL A 15 12.63 17.89 8.98
CA VAL A 15 13.14 16.54 8.74
C VAL A 15 12.44 15.99 7.51
N THR A 16 13.20 15.73 6.46
CA THR A 16 12.70 15.04 5.27
C THR A 16 13.21 13.62 5.28
N CYS A 17 12.30 12.67 5.32
CA CYS A 17 12.62 11.25 5.32
C CYS A 17 12.32 10.62 3.98
N LEU A 18 13.20 9.73 3.54
CA LEU A 18 13.05 8.88 2.36
C LEU A 18 13.06 7.42 2.81
N CYS A 19 12.08 6.66 2.39
CA CYS A 19 12.12 5.20 2.49
C CYS A 19 12.80 4.63 1.25
N SER A 20 13.91 3.93 1.41
CA SER A 20 14.62 3.26 0.32
C SER A 20 15.02 1.87 0.74
N SER A 21 14.53 0.86 -0.01
CA SER A 21 14.82 -0.56 0.23
C SER A 21 14.54 -0.99 1.68
N GLY A 22 13.39 -0.56 2.23
CA GLY A 22 12.99 -0.88 3.60
C GLY A 22 13.80 -0.16 4.69
N ARG A 23 14.64 0.83 4.32
CA ARG A 23 15.38 1.68 5.26
C ARG A 23 14.88 3.10 5.15
N VAL A 24 14.61 3.69 6.31
CA VAL A 24 14.27 5.11 6.41
C VAL A 24 15.57 5.89 6.58
N VAL A 25 15.83 6.79 5.66
CA VAL A 25 16.93 7.75 5.73
C VAL A 25 16.32 9.13 5.85
N CYS A 26 16.58 9.81 6.97
CA CYS A 26 16.09 11.16 7.22
C CYS A 26 17.24 12.14 7.08
N ASP A 27 16.97 13.24 6.39
CA ASP A 27 17.89 14.38 6.26
C ASP A 27 17.30 15.57 7.02
N GLU A 28 18.09 16.11 7.92
CA GLU A 28 17.73 17.27 8.70
C GLU A 28 18.22 18.53 7.99
N ALA A 29 17.35 19.52 7.82
CA ALA A 29 17.70 20.76 7.16
C ALA A 29 18.82 21.47 7.92
N THR A 30 20.04 21.48 7.36
CA THR A 30 21.17 22.23 7.92
C THR A 30 20.96 23.72 7.71
N CYS A 31 20.64 24.42 8.77
CA CYS A 31 20.45 25.86 8.76
C CYS A 31 21.79 26.62 8.74
N PRO A 32 21.95 27.62 7.87
CA PRO A 32 23.14 28.47 7.89
C PRO A 32 23.22 29.24 9.23
N PRO A 33 24.42 29.40 9.80
CA PRO A 33 24.59 30.12 11.07
C PRO A 33 24.11 31.58 10.95
N GLN A 34 23.16 31.96 11.79
CA GLN A 34 22.63 33.30 11.83
C GLN A 34 23.58 34.22 12.63
N ARG A 35 23.82 35.45 12.11
CA ARG A 35 24.74 36.41 12.71
C ARG A 35 24.04 37.46 13.58
N CYS A 36 22.84 37.19 14.08
CA CYS A 36 22.09 38.12 14.92
C CYS A 36 22.04 37.64 16.38
N PRO A 37 21.90 38.57 17.34
CA PRO A 37 22.00 38.27 18.78
C PRO A 37 20.78 37.46 19.32
N ARG A 38 19.66 37.44 18.62
CA ARG A 38 18.46 36.67 18.98
C ARG A 38 17.73 36.19 17.72
N PRO A 39 18.18 35.11 17.11
CA PRO A 39 17.43 34.48 16.06
C PRO A 39 16.16 33.83 16.63
N PHE A 40 15.05 33.87 15.89
CA PHE A 40 13.83 33.15 16.22
C PHE A 40 13.39 32.30 15.03
N THR A 41 12.77 31.16 15.29
CA THR A 41 12.23 30.29 14.26
C THR A 41 10.72 30.57 14.15
N PRO A 42 10.27 31.13 13.02
CA PRO A 42 8.82 31.30 12.78
C PRO A 42 8.08 29.96 12.79
N GLU A 43 6.83 29.98 13.19
CA GLU A 43 5.99 28.79 13.21
C GLU A 43 5.82 28.24 11.79
N GLY A 44 6.24 26.96 11.58
CA GLY A 44 6.22 26.30 10.26
C GLY A 44 7.49 26.46 9.43
N GLU A 45 8.51 27.18 9.89
CA GLU A 45 9.80 27.33 9.22
C GLU A 45 10.88 26.45 9.87
N CYS A 46 11.81 25.95 9.05
CA CYS A 46 12.87 25.06 9.50
C CYS A 46 14.07 25.79 10.09
N CYS A 47 14.35 26.99 9.62
CA CYS A 47 15.57 27.70 9.99
C CYS A 47 15.25 28.96 10.75
N PRO A 48 16.05 29.28 11.81
CA PRO A 48 15.94 30.54 12.51
C PRO A 48 16.25 31.69 11.57
N VAL A 49 15.48 32.77 11.67
CA VAL A 49 15.67 34.03 10.96
C VAL A 49 15.97 35.14 11.92
N CYS A 50 16.69 36.17 11.46
CA CYS A 50 16.89 37.38 12.20
C CYS A 50 15.69 38.31 12.02
N SER A 51 15.12 38.82 13.10
CA SER A 51 14.14 39.90 12.98
C SER A 51 14.90 41.19 12.68
N ASP A 52 14.99 41.58 11.42
CA ASP A 52 15.39 42.92 11.07
C ASP A 52 14.21 43.85 11.31
N SER A 53 14.35 44.65 12.40
CA SER A 53 13.59 45.86 12.66
C SER A 53 12.06 45.78 12.60
N VAL A 54 11.46 45.48 13.72
CA VAL A 54 10.25 46.23 14.12
C VAL A 54 10.70 47.31 15.08
N SER A 55 10.70 48.54 14.59
CA SER A 55 10.85 49.75 15.40
C SER A 55 9.93 49.66 16.61
N ASP A 56 10.52 49.86 17.78
CA ASP A 56 9.85 50.17 19.04
C ASP A 56 8.84 51.29 18.82
N SER A 57 7.58 51.00 18.72
CA SER A 57 6.49 51.87 19.08
C SER A 57 5.19 51.08 19.17
N VAL A 58 4.69 51.01 20.36
CA VAL A 58 3.36 50.65 20.86
C VAL A 58 3.38 49.41 21.75
N PHE A 59 3.98 49.59 22.92
CA PHE A 59 3.46 49.01 24.14
C PHE A 59 3.32 50.14 25.15
N ASN A 60 2.13 50.72 25.27
CA ASN A 60 1.58 51.19 26.54
C ASN A 60 0.12 51.64 26.39
N ARG A 61 -0.70 51.02 27.15
CA ARG A 61 -1.80 51.51 28.01
C ARG A 61 -3.02 50.60 27.91
N THR A 62 -3.17 49.80 28.93
CA THR A 62 -4.02 49.93 30.10
C THR A 62 -5.49 50.27 29.81
N SER A 63 -6.31 49.29 30.09
CA SER A 63 -7.52 49.26 30.92
C SER A 63 -8.62 50.29 30.74
N LEU A 64 -9.80 49.76 30.92
CA LEU A 64 -11.05 50.29 31.38
C LEU A 64 -12.10 50.69 30.33
N GLY A 65 -13.19 49.98 30.40
CA GLY A 65 -14.47 50.60 30.68
C GLY A 65 -15.56 50.33 29.63
N ASP A 66 -16.47 49.50 30.04
CA ASP A 66 -17.92 49.63 29.88
C ASP A 66 -18.56 49.91 28.53
N GLY A 67 -19.33 48.92 28.11
CA GLY A 67 -20.79 49.11 28.16
C GLY A 67 -21.49 49.44 26.85
N LEU A 68 -22.50 48.65 26.64
CA LEU A 68 -23.75 48.93 25.93
C LEU A 68 -23.95 48.33 24.53
N ASP A 69 -24.75 47.32 24.59
CA ASP A 69 -25.90 46.95 23.77
C ASP A 69 -26.30 47.90 22.62
N LEU A 70 -26.63 47.28 21.52
CA LEU A 70 -27.97 47.27 20.93
C LEU A 70 -27.96 46.59 19.53
N SER A 71 -28.58 45.46 19.52
CA SER A 71 -29.71 45.04 18.64
C SER A 71 -29.74 45.52 17.20
N GLY A 72 -30.03 44.59 16.34
CA GLY A 72 -30.90 44.88 15.22
C GLY A 72 -30.58 44.17 13.92
N ASP A 73 -31.29 43.14 13.72
CA ASP A 73 -32.03 42.70 12.54
C ASP A 73 -31.35 42.07 11.34
N SER A 74 -31.72 40.82 11.27
CA SER A 74 -32.05 40.01 10.10
C SER A 74 -32.39 40.77 8.82
N LEU A 75 -31.90 40.27 7.71
CA LEU A 75 -32.63 40.07 6.45
C LEU A 75 -31.80 39.20 5.47
N ALA A 76 -32.31 38.02 5.21
CA ALA A 76 -32.19 37.31 3.94
C ALA A 76 -33.57 37.47 3.25
N PRO A 77 -33.79 36.97 2.04
CA PRO A 77 -33.01 36.78 0.82
C PRO A 77 -33.70 37.45 -0.39
N SER A 78 -33.08 37.48 -1.56
CA SER A 78 -33.80 37.48 -2.85
C SER A 78 -32.78 37.17 -3.96
N GLU A 79 -32.94 36.02 -4.61
CA GLU A 79 -33.47 35.87 -5.97
C GLU A 79 -32.87 36.86 -6.99
N TYR A 80 -32.12 36.34 -7.92
CA TYR A 80 -32.11 36.83 -9.30
C TYR A 80 -32.04 35.63 -10.26
N THR A 81 -33.21 35.35 -10.79
CA THR A 81 -33.48 34.52 -11.96
C THR A 81 -33.22 35.31 -13.24
N ASP A 82 -32.84 34.52 -14.27
CA ASP A 82 -33.08 34.72 -15.71
C ASP A 82 -32.57 35.98 -16.42
N LEU A 83 -31.81 35.68 -17.43
CA LEU A 83 -32.05 36.14 -18.83
C LEU A 83 -30.87 35.72 -19.77
N HIS A 84 -31.06 34.72 -20.60
CA HIS A 84 -31.06 34.79 -22.05
C HIS A 84 -31.16 33.42 -22.72
N GLN A 85 -32.39 33.02 -22.95
CA GLN A 85 -32.79 32.22 -24.11
C GLN A 85 -32.94 33.17 -25.32
N LYS A 86 -32.36 32.72 -26.45
CA LYS A 86 -32.77 32.98 -27.84
C LYS A 86 -31.58 32.53 -28.72
N ALA A 87 -31.69 31.77 -29.79
CA ALA A 87 -32.80 31.36 -30.63
C ALA A 87 -32.38 30.18 -31.50
N LEU A 88 -33.29 29.28 -31.71
CA LEU A 88 -33.33 28.31 -32.83
C LEU A 88 -33.86 28.99 -34.10
N PRO A 89 -33.69 28.38 -35.29
CA PRO A 89 -34.90 28.09 -36.02
C PRO A 89 -35.08 26.63 -36.41
N ARG A 90 -36.35 26.22 -36.29
CA ARG A 90 -36.96 24.98 -36.76
C ARG A 90 -37.32 25.12 -38.25
N THR A 91 -37.28 24.00 -38.97
CA THR A 91 -38.28 23.54 -39.95
C THR A 91 -38.23 22.01 -39.96
N ALA A 92 -39.17 21.28 -39.56
CA ALA A 92 -40.57 21.01 -39.89
C ALA A 92 -40.71 20.21 -41.19
N THR A 93 -41.20 19.05 -41.08
CA THR A 93 -42.28 18.23 -41.63
C THR A 93 -41.75 16.86 -42.02
N GLY A 94 -42.31 15.68 -41.77
CA GLY A 94 -43.61 15.30 -41.30
C GLY A 94 -43.93 13.91 -41.84
N ARG A 95 -44.64 13.12 -41.05
CA ARG A 95 -45.49 11.96 -41.35
C ARG A 95 -44.84 10.61 -41.63
N GLU A 96 -45.03 9.65 -40.72
CA GLU A 96 -46.12 8.67 -40.49
C GLU A 96 -46.29 7.66 -41.64
N HIS A 97 -46.15 6.40 -41.35
CA HIS A 97 -47.06 5.24 -41.30
C HIS A 97 -46.29 3.93 -41.39
N GLU A 98 -46.41 3.11 -40.40
CA GLU A 98 -47.16 1.88 -40.22
C GLU A 98 -46.83 0.72 -41.16
N SER A 99 -46.50 -0.37 -40.50
CA SER A 99 -47.06 -1.72 -40.50
C SER A 99 -46.52 -2.80 -41.43
N GLU A 100 -46.37 -3.92 -40.80
CA GLU A 100 -46.64 -5.31 -41.19
C GLU A 100 -45.65 -6.07 -42.09
N GLU A 101 -45.04 -7.04 -41.45
CA GLU A 101 -45.32 -8.51 -41.46
C GLU A 101 -44.89 -9.29 -42.70
N GLU A 102 -44.35 -10.46 -42.35
CA GLU A 102 -44.33 -11.77 -43.06
C GLU A 102 -43.37 -11.92 -44.26
N ASP A 103 -42.63 -12.91 -44.31
CA ASP A 103 -42.61 -14.36 -44.17
C ASP A 103 -41.74 -14.97 -45.28
N SER A 104 -41.09 -16.05 -44.91
CA SER A 104 -40.76 -17.24 -45.72
C SER A 104 -39.74 -17.21 -46.85
N GLY A 105 -38.92 -18.21 -46.80
CA GLY A 105 -38.44 -18.98 -47.94
C GLY A 105 -36.95 -19.30 -47.96
N GLU A 106 -36.59 -20.35 -47.30
CA GLU A 106 -36.06 -21.65 -47.76
C GLU A 106 -35.41 -21.68 -49.16
N LYS A 107 -34.21 -22.20 -49.19
CA LYS A 107 -33.71 -23.43 -49.78
C LYS A 107 -32.26 -23.40 -50.27
N ASP A 108 -31.58 -24.43 -49.81
CA ASP A 108 -30.76 -25.43 -50.50
C ASP A 108 -29.55 -24.97 -51.31
N GLY A 109 -28.48 -25.54 -51.09
CA GLY A 109 -27.89 -26.89 -51.10
C GLY A 109 -26.44 -26.74 -51.50
N GLU A 110 -25.68 -27.52 -51.15
CA GLU A 110 -25.08 -28.84 -51.42
C GLU A 110 -23.56 -28.79 -51.24
N LYS A 111 -23.08 -29.55 -50.30
CA LYS A 111 -22.25 -30.78 -50.37
C LYS A 111 -21.07 -30.81 -51.35
N ARG A 112 -19.90 -31.07 -50.76
CA ARG A 112 -19.00 -32.23 -51.05
C ARG A 112 -17.73 -32.07 -50.19
N GLN A 113 -17.53 -32.94 -49.24
CA GLN A 113 -16.99 -34.29 -49.12
C GLN A 113 -15.51 -34.45 -49.52
N ARG A 114 -14.77 -34.92 -48.50
CA ARG A 114 -13.78 -36.02 -48.41
C ARG A 114 -12.38 -35.77 -48.95
N LYS A 115 -11.35 -36.04 -48.16
CA LYS A 115 -10.81 -37.38 -47.82
C LYS A 115 -9.61 -37.26 -46.86
N LYS A 116 -9.63 -38.08 -45.88
CA LYS A 116 -8.70 -38.91 -45.15
C LYS A 116 -7.41 -39.31 -45.90
N SER A 117 -6.29 -39.35 -45.10
CA SER A 117 -5.34 -40.47 -44.96
C SER A 117 -4.36 -40.15 -43.85
N THR A 118 -4.36 -40.79 -42.78
CA THR A 118 -3.65 -41.93 -42.16
C THR A 118 -2.28 -42.25 -42.77
N GLU A 119 -1.22 -42.20 -41.87
CA GLU A 119 -0.29 -43.27 -41.54
C GLU A 119 0.91 -42.66 -40.76
N ARG A 120 1.08 -43.01 -39.50
CA ARG A 120 1.92 -44.03 -38.87
C ARG A 120 3.36 -44.13 -39.42
N ARG A 121 4.31 -43.81 -38.53
CA ARG A 121 5.46 -44.69 -38.19
C ARG A 121 6.34 -44.04 -37.10
N GLN A 122 6.44 -44.74 -35.97
CA GLN A 122 7.67 -44.76 -35.15
C GLN A 122 8.68 -45.70 -35.82
N PRO A 123 9.99 -45.56 -35.51
CA PRO A 123 10.62 -46.55 -34.65
C PRO A 123 11.66 -45.97 -33.63
N GLN A 124 11.64 -46.51 -32.48
CA GLN A 124 12.59 -47.16 -31.58
C GLN A 124 14.12 -46.89 -31.75
N GLY A 125 14.72 -46.71 -30.58
CA GLY A 125 16.17 -46.99 -30.27
C GLY A 125 16.67 -46.04 -29.21
N ALA A 126 16.75 -46.39 -28.02
CA ALA A 126 17.55 -47.24 -27.15
C ALA A 126 18.56 -46.45 -26.31
N HIS A 127 18.41 -46.60 -24.99
CA HIS A 127 19.39 -46.64 -23.91
C HIS A 127 20.27 -45.40 -23.55
N SER A 128 20.02 -44.83 -22.37
CA SER A 128 20.94 -44.98 -21.23
C SER A 128 20.25 -44.55 -19.94
N GLU A 129 20.21 -45.48 -19.00
CA GLU A 129 19.81 -45.29 -17.62
C GLU A 129 20.85 -44.41 -16.91
N GLU A 130 20.40 -43.29 -16.32
CA GLU A 130 21.05 -42.73 -15.16
C GLU A 130 20.04 -42.64 -14.03
N ARG A 131 20.19 -43.60 -13.12
CA ARG A 131 19.57 -43.58 -11.80
C ARG A 131 20.13 -42.40 -11.01
N THR A 132 19.35 -41.36 -10.81
CA THR A 132 19.53 -40.48 -9.66
C THR A 132 18.58 -40.92 -8.58
N SER A 133 19.17 -41.45 -7.52
CA SER A 133 18.53 -41.82 -6.28
C SER A 133 17.86 -40.56 -5.66
N GLU A 134 16.54 -40.55 -5.59
CA GLU A 134 15.79 -39.72 -4.66
C GLU A 134 16.16 -40.17 -3.24
N LYS A 135 16.94 -39.32 -2.55
CA LYS A 135 17.04 -39.38 -1.11
C LYS A 135 15.78 -38.70 -0.56
N GLU A 136 14.86 -39.51 -0.07
CA GLU A 136 13.86 -39.09 0.90
C GLU A 136 14.61 -38.40 2.06
N GLY A 137 14.42 -37.07 2.14
CA GLY A 137 14.90 -36.28 3.27
C GLY A 137 14.14 -36.71 4.51
N LYS A 138 14.84 -37.31 5.46
CA LYS A 138 14.34 -37.49 6.81
C LYS A 138 13.90 -36.12 7.36
N PRO A 139 12.76 -36.03 8.06
CA PRO A 139 12.37 -34.81 8.77
C PRO A 139 13.52 -34.42 9.72
N SER A 140 13.80 -33.12 9.75
CA SER A 140 14.87 -32.57 10.57
C SER A 140 14.70 -32.99 12.04
N HIS A 141 15.78 -33.43 12.66
CA HIS A 141 15.85 -33.86 14.07
C HIS A 141 15.22 -32.86 15.08
N GLU A 142 15.05 -31.61 14.68
CA GLU A 142 14.50 -30.54 15.51
C GLU A 142 12.98 -30.65 15.78
N ALA A 143 12.23 -31.30 14.90
CA ALA A 143 10.78 -31.49 15.10
C ALA A 143 10.47 -32.65 16.04
N GLU A 144 11.35 -33.67 16.09
CA GLU A 144 11.17 -34.81 17.03
C GLU A 144 11.48 -34.41 18.47
N ASP A 145 12.45 -33.52 18.70
CA ASP A 145 12.82 -33.05 20.04
C ASP A 145 11.72 -32.21 20.71
N CYS A 146 10.85 -31.59 19.94
CA CYS A 146 9.75 -30.78 20.47
C CYS A 146 8.63 -31.64 21.11
N TRP A 147 8.46 -32.87 20.67
CA TRP A 147 7.40 -33.78 21.13
C TRP A 147 7.89 -34.79 22.16
N THR A 148 9.15 -35.24 22.08
CA THR A 148 9.68 -36.33 22.96
C THR A 148 9.99 -35.88 24.38
N SER A 149 10.35 -34.61 24.60
CA SER A 149 10.68 -34.09 25.92
C SER A 149 9.49 -33.99 26.88
N ARG A 150 8.26 -34.24 26.42
CA ARG A 150 7.03 -34.13 27.24
C ARG A 150 6.40 -35.47 27.60
N GLU A 151 6.67 -36.53 26.86
CA GLU A 151 6.22 -37.88 27.21
C GLU A 151 7.00 -38.46 28.40
N GLU A 152 8.27 -38.08 28.58
CA GLU A 152 9.07 -38.51 29.72
C GLU A 152 8.63 -37.89 31.04
N VAL A 153 8.12 -36.63 31.02
CA VAL A 153 7.60 -35.97 32.24
C VAL A 153 6.24 -36.54 32.68
N GLU A 154 5.41 -37.01 31.73
CA GLU A 154 4.13 -37.65 32.07
C GLU A 154 4.29 -39.09 32.54
N LYS A 155 5.38 -39.80 32.21
CA LYS A 155 5.67 -41.16 32.70
C LYS A 155 6.22 -41.17 34.12
N GLU A 156 6.88 -40.11 34.58
CA GLU A 156 7.29 -40.00 35.99
C GLU A 156 6.16 -39.58 36.92
N ALA A 157 5.06 -39.01 36.43
CA ALA A 157 3.90 -38.60 37.25
C ALA A 157 2.92 -39.75 37.60
N HIS A 158 3.14 -40.97 37.07
CA HIS A 158 2.27 -42.15 37.32
C HIS A 158 2.93 -43.25 38.14
N ARG A 159 3.99 -42.98 38.90
CA ARG A 159 4.49 -43.88 39.94
C ARG A 159 4.07 -43.35 41.30
N SER A 160 2.92 -43.80 41.76
CA SER A 160 2.51 -43.74 43.15
C SER A 160 2.97 -45.03 43.85
N PRO A 161 3.64 -45.00 44.97
CA PRO A 161 3.76 -46.11 45.84
C PRO A 161 2.77 -45.99 47.03
N ASN A 162 1.92 -46.99 47.18
CA ASN A 162 1.34 -47.30 48.42
C ASN A 162 2.43 -47.80 49.42
N GLN A 163 2.51 -47.17 50.56
CA GLN A 163 2.70 -47.86 51.83
C GLN A 163 2.49 -46.88 53.00
N GLU A 164 1.57 -47.28 53.86
CA GLU A 164 1.25 -46.72 55.16
C GLU A 164 2.41 -46.92 56.15
N SER A 165 2.67 -45.89 56.97
CA SER A 165 3.05 -46.04 58.36
C SER A 165 2.85 -44.71 59.09
N GLU A 166 2.17 -44.85 60.23
CA GLU A 166 1.70 -43.88 61.21
C GLU A 166 2.82 -43.21 62.01
N GLU A 167 2.41 -42.09 62.71
CA GLU A 167 3.03 -41.42 63.89
C GLU A 167 4.03 -40.30 63.52
N GLU A 168 3.97 -39.12 64.05
CA GLU A 168 3.49 -38.46 65.28
C GLU A 168 3.38 -36.93 65.04
N GLU A 169 2.51 -36.30 65.84
CA GLU A 169 2.26 -34.87 65.93
C GLU A 169 3.45 -34.11 66.55
N GLU A 170 3.88 -32.97 65.94
CA GLU A 170 4.37 -31.81 66.71
C GLU A 170 3.96 -30.50 66.05
N GLU A 171 3.29 -29.68 66.84
CA GLU A 171 2.85 -28.33 66.53
C GLU A 171 4.04 -27.39 66.36
N GLY A 172 3.98 -26.58 65.23
CA GLY A 172 4.92 -25.49 65.00
C GLY A 172 4.34 -24.48 64.03
N GLU A 173 3.79 -23.40 64.55
CA GLU A 173 3.31 -22.24 63.78
C GLU A 173 4.37 -21.68 62.81
N GLY A 174 4.00 -21.51 61.55
CA GLY A 174 4.83 -20.85 60.58
C GLY A 174 4.13 -20.72 59.23
N CYS A 175 3.34 -19.69 59.07
CA CYS A 175 2.76 -19.26 57.81
C CYS A 175 3.86 -18.98 56.78
N PHE A 176 4.10 -19.90 55.83
CA PHE A 176 4.74 -19.59 54.57
C PHE A 176 3.95 -20.20 53.43
N SER A 177 3.17 -19.37 52.76
CA SER A 177 2.59 -19.68 51.47
C SER A 177 3.73 -19.91 50.48
N GLY A 178 4.04 -21.15 50.19
CA GLY A 178 4.96 -21.54 49.12
C GLY A 178 4.29 -21.27 47.76
N GLY A 179 4.41 -20.07 47.26
CA GLY A 179 4.16 -19.79 45.86
C GLY A 179 5.19 -20.56 45.05
N ALA A 180 4.74 -21.45 44.17
CA ALA A 180 5.58 -22.06 43.15
C ALA A 180 6.25 -20.93 42.35
N GLN A 181 7.53 -20.71 42.59
CA GLN A 181 8.32 -19.74 41.82
C GLN A 181 8.42 -20.28 40.40
N LEU A 182 7.67 -19.66 39.49
CA LEU A 182 7.89 -19.78 38.04
C LEU A 182 9.37 -19.49 37.76
N PRO A 183 10.02 -20.22 36.83
CA PRO A 183 11.39 -19.93 36.45
C PRO A 183 11.48 -18.49 36.01
N PRO A 184 12.47 -17.71 36.48
CA PRO A 184 12.58 -16.30 36.15
C PRO A 184 12.74 -16.14 34.65
N LEU A 185 11.95 -15.23 34.04
CA LEU A 185 12.13 -14.83 32.66
C LEU A 185 13.57 -14.36 32.42
N PRO A 186 14.16 -14.62 31.25
CA PRO A 186 15.49 -14.10 30.92
C PRO A 186 15.63 -12.62 31.22
N SER A 187 16.78 -12.18 31.67
CA SER A 187 17.07 -10.76 31.99
C SER A 187 16.91 -9.82 30.80
N ALA A 188 16.87 -10.36 29.58
CA ALA A 188 16.60 -9.63 28.36
C ALA A 188 15.11 -9.35 28.10
N CYS A 189 14.21 -9.89 28.96
CA CYS A 189 12.78 -9.61 28.86
C CYS A 189 12.41 -8.41 29.73
N SER A 190 11.55 -7.54 29.22
CA SER A 190 10.92 -6.46 29.98
C SER A 190 9.48 -6.84 30.32
N ILE A 191 9.08 -6.53 31.55
CA ILE A 191 7.72 -6.77 32.04
C ILE A 191 7.12 -5.41 32.40
N SER A 192 5.96 -5.13 31.87
CA SER A 192 5.15 -3.98 32.26
C SER A 192 3.71 -4.46 32.47
N GLU A 193 2.95 -3.83 33.33
CA GLU A 193 1.61 -4.19 33.84
C GLU A 193 0.91 -5.42 33.21
N ARG A 194 0.69 -5.44 31.88
CA ARG A 194 -0.01 -6.51 31.15
C ARG A 194 0.72 -6.90 29.86
N LYS A 195 2.00 -6.58 29.78
CA LYS A 195 2.82 -6.84 28.60
C LYS A 195 4.16 -7.43 29.01
N ILE A 196 4.55 -8.50 28.33
CA ILE A 196 5.89 -9.08 28.38
C ILE A 196 6.52 -8.93 26.99
N SER A 197 7.74 -8.42 26.95
CA SER A 197 8.51 -8.23 25.73
C SER A 197 9.90 -8.81 25.86
N CYS A 198 10.20 -9.87 25.10
CA CYS A 198 11.47 -10.57 25.01
C CYS A 198 12.03 -10.46 23.61
N ILE A 199 12.63 -9.32 23.26
CA ILE A 199 13.17 -9.04 21.94
C ILE A 199 14.63 -9.46 21.89
N ASN A 200 15.01 -10.33 20.92
CA ASN A 200 16.38 -10.84 20.75
C ASN A 200 16.94 -11.49 22.04
N ALA A 201 16.07 -12.13 22.82
CA ALA A 201 16.41 -12.72 24.12
C ALA A 201 17.03 -14.12 24.01
N LYS A 202 17.29 -14.61 22.78
CA LYS A 202 17.84 -15.94 22.46
C LYS A 202 16.99 -17.10 22.98
N LEU A 203 15.68 -16.91 23.03
CA LEU A 203 14.72 -17.96 23.41
C LEU A 203 14.64 -19.01 22.30
N THR A 204 14.63 -20.28 22.67
CA THR A 204 14.44 -21.42 21.75
C THR A 204 13.04 -22.03 21.86
N LYS A 205 12.31 -21.71 22.92
CA LYS A 205 10.92 -22.13 23.16
C LYS A 205 10.12 -21.01 23.80
N ILE A 206 8.80 -21.13 23.78
CA ILE A 206 7.91 -20.22 24.51
C ILE A 206 8.21 -20.34 26.02
N PRO A 207 8.45 -19.23 26.72
CA PRO A 207 8.64 -19.25 28.15
C PRO A 207 7.35 -19.69 28.88
N ASP A 208 7.48 -20.45 29.97
CA ASP A 208 6.34 -20.85 30.77
C ASP A 208 5.83 -19.64 31.59
N ILE A 209 4.78 -19.00 31.07
CA ILE A 209 4.13 -17.85 31.69
C ILE A 209 2.76 -18.27 32.20
N ALA A 210 2.52 -18.08 33.48
CA ALA A 210 1.22 -18.31 34.12
C ALA A 210 0.69 -16.96 34.64
N ASP A 211 0.26 -16.09 33.73
CA ASP A 211 -0.32 -14.80 34.05
C ASP A 211 -1.62 -14.59 33.27
N PRO A 212 -2.79 -14.80 33.91
CA PRO A 212 -4.08 -14.58 33.25
C PRO A 212 -4.40 -13.11 32.98
N GLU A 213 -3.68 -12.16 33.57
CA GLU A 213 -3.88 -10.73 33.31
C GLU A 213 -3.08 -10.24 32.08
N LEU A 214 -2.15 -11.03 31.56
CA LEU A 214 -1.32 -10.69 30.42
C LEU A 214 -2.19 -10.48 29.17
N ARG A 215 -1.96 -9.34 28.48
CA ARG A 215 -2.66 -8.96 27.26
C ARG A 215 -1.77 -8.97 26.01
N SER A 216 -0.50 -8.72 26.18
CA SER A 216 0.46 -8.63 25.09
C SER A 216 1.72 -9.42 25.39
N LEU A 217 2.10 -10.29 24.46
CA LEU A 217 3.33 -11.07 24.51
C LEU A 217 4.13 -10.85 23.23
N GLU A 218 5.33 -10.31 23.36
CA GLU A 218 6.25 -10.06 22.25
C GLU A 218 7.50 -10.93 22.41
N LEU A 219 7.74 -11.83 21.46
CA LEU A 219 8.88 -12.75 21.43
C LEU A 219 9.69 -12.61 20.14
N ILE A 220 9.92 -11.38 19.71
CA ILE A 220 10.49 -11.02 18.40
C ILE A 220 11.99 -11.34 18.34
N GLY A 221 12.45 -11.89 17.20
CA GLY A 221 13.88 -12.07 16.93
C GLY A 221 14.55 -13.12 17.80
N ASN A 222 13.84 -14.18 18.14
CA ASN A 222 14.37 -15.31 18.91
C ASN A 222 14.63 -16.53 17.99
N ALA A 223 14.93 -17.68 18.58
CA ALA A 223 15.16 -18.94 17.88
C ALA A 223 14.06 -19.96 18.20
N ILE A 224 12.83 -19.49 18.42
CA ILE A 224 11.68 -20.36 18.73
C ILE A 224 11.32 -21.13 17.45
N HIS A 225 11.29 -22.47 17.53
CA HIS A 225 11.04 -23.36 16.40
C HIS A 225 9.73 -24.13 16.51
N CYS A 226 9.13 -24.24 17.71
CA CYS A 226 7.87 -24.93 17.89
C CYS A 226 6.90 -24.24 18.85
N LEU A 227 5.61 -24.48 18.63
CA LEU A 227 4.48 -24.02 19.42
C LEU A 227 3.62 -25.24 19.80
N PRO A 228 3.88 -25.92 20.93
CA PRO A 228 3.07 -27.06 21.33
C PRO A 228 1.65 -26.66 21.73
N ASP A 229 0.71 -27.62 21.74
CA ASP A 229 -0.73 -27.41 21.99
C ASP A 229 -1.06 -26.62 23.27
N LYS A 230 -0.18 -26.68 24.26
CA LYS A 230 -0.36 -26.01 25.56
C LYS A 230 0.52 -24.78 25.77
N ALA A 231 1.19 -24.29 24.69
CA ALA A 231 2.17 -23.19 24.77
C ALA A 231 1.63 -21.92 25.45
N PHE A 232 0.34 -21.62 25.29
CA PHE A 232 -0.28 -20.40 25.80
C PHE A 232 -1.38 -20.67 26.83
N GLN A 233 -1.37 -21.86 27.49
CA GLN A 233 -2.42 -22.25 28.43
C GLN A 233 -2.46 -21.33 29.67
N GLY A 234 -1.30 -20.82 30.10
CA GLY A 234 -1.17 -19.89 31.23
C GLY A 234 -1.55 -18.45 30.95
N THR A 235 -1.81 -18.09 29.69
CA THR A 235 -2.09 -16.71 29.25
C THR A 235 -3.36 -16.60 28.39
N PRO A 236 -4.52 -17.07 28.91
CA PRO A 236 -5.75 -17.20 28.10
C PRO A 236 -6.37 -15.88 27.65
N ASN A 237 -5.96 -14.76 28.21
CA ASN A 237 -6.50 -13.44 27.94
C ASN A 237 -5.60 -12.59 27.01
N LEU A 238 -4.62 -13.20 26.34
CA LEU A 238 -3.82 -12.51 25.34
C LEU A 238 -4.72 -11.91 24.24
N GLU A 239 -4.46 -10.63 23.93
CA GLU A 239 -5.07 -9.86 22.86
C GLU A 239 -4.08 -9.67 21.70
N ARG A 240 -2.77 -9.62 21.99
CA ARG A 240 -1.70 -9.45 21.01
C ARG A 240 -0.58 -10.45 21.24
N LEU A 241 -0.20 -11.19 20.20
CA LEU A 241 0.90 -12.13 20.18
C LEU A 241 1.83 -11.84 19.00
N ASP A 242 3.08 -11.54 19.31
CA ASP A 242 4.10 -11.20 18.33
C ASP A 242 5.24 -12.23 18.36
N LEU A 243 5.29 -13.06 17.32
CA LEU A 243 6.25 -14.14 17.13
C LEU A 243 7.15 -13.89 15.90
N ARG A 244 7.27 -12.66 15.46
CA ARG A 244 8.05 -12.30 14.27
C ARG A 244 9.53 -12.64 14.43
N LYS A 245 10.15 -12.99 13.29
CA LYS A 245 11.59 -13.27 13.18
C LYS A 245 12.05 -14.36 14.14
N ASN A 246 11.39 -15.51 14.05
CA ASN A 246 11.75 -16.74 14.72
C ASN A 246 12.05 -17.85 13.68
N ALA A 247 12.15 -19.09 14.13
CA ALA A 247 12.39 -20.26 13.28
C ALA A 247 11.18 -21.22 13.24
N ILE A 248 9.95 -20.69 13.45
CA ILE A 248 8.74 -21.49 13.55
C ILE A 248 8.39 -22.09 12.18
N SER A 249 8.28 -23.43 12.14
CA SER A 249 7.80 -24.17 10.96
C SER A 249 6.35 -24.62 11.14
N SER A 250 5.67 -24.93 10.03
CA SER A 250 4.29 -25.46 10.10
C SER A 250 4.21 -26.78 10.87
N SER A 251 5.21 -27.66 10.69
CA SER A 251 5.30 -28.91 11.46
C SER A 251 5.59 -28.71 12.96
N GLY A 252 6.16 -27.55 13.32
CA GLY A 252 6.42 -27.19 14.73
C GLY A 252 5.21 -26.61 15.45
N ILE A 253 4.09 -26.35 14.76
CA ILE A 253 2.87 -25.80 15.35
C ILE A 253 1.90 -26.94 15.67
N GLY A 254 1.58 -27.12 16.96
CA GLY A 254 0.58 -28.07 17.40
C GLY A 254 -0.83 -27.70 16.88
N PRO A 255 -1.66 -28.68 16.52
CA PRO A 255 -2.98 -28.44 15.93
C PRO A 255 -3.93 -27.66 16.84
N ARG A 256 -3.58 -27.47 18.10
CA ARG A 256 -4.37 -26.72 19.11
C ARG A 256 -3.58 -25.60 19.77
N ALA A 257 -2.41 -25.22 19.24
CA ALA A 257 -1.50 -24.24 19.85
C ALA A 257 -2.21 -22.91 20.19
N PHE A 258 -3.05 -22.40 19.29
CA PHE A 258 -3.78 -21.14 19.48
C PHE A 258 -5.17 -21.29 20.14
N LYS A 259 -5.63 -22.52 20.41
CA LYS A 259 -7.00 -22.80 20.87
C LYS A 259 -7.33 -22.13 22.23
N ALA A 260 -6.34 -21.92 23.08
CA ALA A 260 -6.51 -21.26 24.38
C ALA A 260 -6.74 -19.75 24.27
N LEU A 261 -6.31 -19.12 23.19
CA LEU A 261 -6.23 -17.67 23.00
C LEU A 261 -7.55 -17.07 22.48
N LYS A 262 -8.64 -17.22 23.22
CA LYS A 262 -9.99 -16.82 22.80
C LYS A 262 -10.19 -15.31 22.64
N LYS A 263 -9.30 -14.49 23.21
CA LYS A 263 -9.35 -13.03 23.13
C LYS A 263 -8.33 -12.44 22.14
N LEU A 264 -7.54 -13.29 21.47
CA LEU A 264 -6.52 -12.83 20.54
C LEU A 264 -7.15 -12.10 19.36
N THR A 265 -6.70 -10.88 19.16
CA THR A 265 -7.11 -9.98 18.06
C THR A 265 -5.98 -9.68 17.09
N HIS A 266 -4.72 -9.79 17.52
CA HIS A 266 -3.55 -9.49 16.70
C HIS A 266 -2.54 -10.62 16.79
N LEU A 267 -2.18 -11.20 15.64
CA LEU A 267 -1.19 -12.28 15.55
C LEU A 267 -0.16 -11.93 14.45
N TYR A 268 1.11 -11.90 14.84
CA TYR A 268 2.22 -11.61 13.93
C TYR A 268 3.19 -12.77 13.89
N LEU A 269 3.36 -13.33 12.71
CA LEU A 269 4.19 -14.50 12.40
C LEU A 269 5.21 -14.21 11.29
N ASP A 270 5.48 -12.93 10.96
CA ASP A 270 6.37 -12.54 9.88
C ASP A 270 7.80 -13.05 10.08
N GLY A 271 8.49 -13.43 9.00
CA GLY A 271 9.89 -13.86 9.04
C GLY A 271 10.09 -15.18 9.77
N ASN A 272 9.23 -16.16 9.53
CA ASN A 272 9.33 -17.53 10.01
C ASN A 272 9.52 -18.52 8.83
N SER A 273 9.27 -19.80 9.04
CA SER A 273 9.41 -20.86 8.04
C SER A 273 8.10 -21.59 7.72
N LEU A 274 6.97 -20.88 7.82
CA LEU A 274 5.65 -21.44 7.60
C LEU A 274 5.42 -21.75 6.12
N VAL A 275 4.89 -22.94 5.81
CA VAL A 275 4.53 -23.37 4.45
C VAL A 275 3.02 -23.33 4.21
N GLU A 276 2.23 -23.24 5.27
CA GLU A 276 0.77 -23.14 5.28
C GLU A 276 0.29 -22.24 6.40
N VAL A 277 -0.94 -21.77 6.35
CA VAL A 277 -1.56 -21.00 7.44
C VAL A 277 -1.77 -21.92 8.64
N PRO A 278 -1.38 -21.49 9.86
CA PRO A 278 -1.56 -22.30 11.04
C PRO A 278 -3.01 -22.72 11.28
N PRO A 279 -3.27 -23.96 11.70
CA PRO A 279 -4.62 -24.43 11.98
C PRO A 279 -5.23 -23.83 13.24
N ALA A 280 -6.55 -23.86 13.34
CA ALA A 280 -7.33 -23.48 14.52
C ALA A 280 -7.02 -22.06 15.06
N LEU A 281 -6.81 -21.12 14.16
CA LEU A 281 -6.64 -19.70 14.50
C LEU A 281 -7.91 -19.16 15.21
N PRO A 282 -7.74 -18.24 16.19
CA PRO A 282 -8.88 -17.67 16.91
C PRO A 282 -9.81 -16.86 15.99
N PRO A 283 -11.14 -17.09 16.03
CA PRO A 283 -12.09 -16.43 15.12
C PRO A 283 -12.28 -14.93 15.40
N ARG A 284 -11.70 -14.42 16.48
CA ARG A 284 -11.75 -13.00 16.86
C ARG A 284 -10.56 -12.18 16.33
N LEU A 285 -9.69 -12.81 15.53
CA LEU A 285 -8.58 -12.07 14.91
C LEU A 285 -9.10 -10.93 14.06
N LEU A 286 -8.51 -9.76 14.27
CA LEU A 286 -8.69 -8.54 13.50
C LEU A 286 -7.49 -8.28 12.59
N GLU A 287 -6.31 -8.71 13.00
CA GLU A 287 -5.07 -8.53 12.26
C GLU A 287 -4.24 -9.82 12.28
N LEU A 288 -3.88 -10.30 11.08
CA LEU A 288 -3.02 -11.45 10.86
C LEU A 288 -1.93 -11.12 9.87
N LYS A 289 -0.66 -11.25 10.29
CA LYS A 289 0.49 -11.05 9.42
C LYS A 289 1.35 -12.30 9.39
N ILE A 290 1.57 -12.81 8.17
CA ILE A 290 2.43 -13.97 7.88
C ILE A 290 3.37 -13.60 6.72
N ASN A 291 3.94 -12.40 6.76
CA ASN A 291 4.87 -11.92 5.75
C ASN A 291 6.22 -12.67 5.83
N GLU A 292 6.97 -12.67 4.73
CA GLU A 292 8.34 -13.23 4.68
C GLU A 292 8.40 -14.68 5.21
N ASN A 293 7.48 -15.52 4.75
CA ASN A 293 7.42 -16.95 5.03
C ASN A 293 7.59 -17.78 3.75
N ASN A 294 7.22 -19.04 3.80
CA ASN A 294 7.28 -19.96 2.66
C ASN A 294 5.90 -20.50 2.28
N LEU A 295 4.81 -19.74 2.54
CA LEU A 295 3.45 -20.20 2.24
C LEU A 295 3.33 -20.65 0.78
N GLN A 296 2.87 -21.90 0.59
CA GLN A 296 2.79 -22.53 -0.72
C GLN A 296 1.38 -22.56 -1.28
N SER A 297 0.36 -22.59 -0.43
CA SER A 297 -1.04 -22.61 -0.85
C SER A 297 -1.96 -21.90 0.14
N LEU A 298 -3.15 -21.54 -0.34
CA LEU A 298 -4.30 -21.17 0.47
C LEU A 298 -5.49 -21.97 -0.06
N GLU A 299 -5.93 -22.93 0.74
CA GLU A 299 -7.12 -23.72 0.46
C GLU A 299 -8.40 -22.96 0.86
N GLU A 300 -9.56 -23.47 0.48
CA GLU A 300 -10.84 -22.81 0.76
C GLU A 300 -11.12 -22.62 2.26
N ASP A 301 -10.67 -23.56 3.09
CA ASP A 301 -10.86 -23.59 4.53
C ASP A 301 -9.72 -22.93 5.33
N SER A 302 -8.60 -22.57 4.68
CA SER A 302 -7.43 -22.01 5.37
C SER A 302 -7.74 -20.78 6.23
N LEU A 303 -8.74 -19.97 5.84
CA LEU A 303 -9.15 -18.73 6.50
C LEU A 303 -10.64 -18.72 6.91
N ALA A 304 -11.31 -19.89 6.89
CA ALA A 304 -12.77 -19.99 7.01
C ALA A 304 -13.34 -19.38 8.31
N GLU A 305 -12.62 -19.51 9.42
CA GLU A 305 -13.05 -19.02 10.72
C GLU A 305 -12.82 -17.51 10.96
N LEU A 306 -12.07 -16.82 10.07
CA LEU A 306 -11.56 -15.46 10.29
C LEU A 306 -12.50 -14.38 9.75
N GLN A 307 -13.80 -14.49 9.98
CA GLN A 307 -14.81 -13.58 9.40
C GLN A 307 -14.72 -12.14 9.90
N GLN A 308 -14.07 -11.89 11.06
CA GLN A 308 -13.88 -10.55 11.63
C GLN A 308 -12.56 -9.90 11.23
N LEU A 309 -11.70 -10.62 10.46
CA LEU A 309 -10.39 -10.12 10.08
C LEU A 309 -10.52 -8.84 9.25
N LEU A 310 -9.79 -7.80 9.66
CA LEU A 310 -9.71 -6.49 8.99
C LEU A 310 -8.46 -6.36 8.13
N ILE A 311 -7.33 -6.89 8.63
CA ILE A 311 -6.02 -6.77 8.01
C ILE A 311 -5.42 -8.16 7.83
N LEU A 312 -5.07 -8.50 6.58
CA LEU A 312 -4.36 -9.72 6.23
C LEU A 312 -3.12 -9.35 5.39
N GLU A 313 -1.95 -9.72 5.88
CA GLU A 313 -0.70 -9.53 5.14
C GLU A 313 0.01 -10.87 4.95
N LEU A 314 0.28 -11.19 3.68
CA LEU A 314 0.93 -12.43 3.22
C LEU A 314 2.07 -12.09 2.22
N GLU A 315 2.70 -10.94 2.38
CA GLU A 315 3.79 -10.47 1.51
C GLU A 315 5.02 -11.38 1.62
N GLY A 316 5.79 -11.51 0.53
CA GLY A 316 7.06 -12.25 0.56
C GLY A 316 6.90 -13.76 0.73
N ASN A 317 5.86 -14.33 0.13
CA ASN A 317 5.56 -15.77 0.17
C ASN A 317 5.71 -16.42 -1.23
N ARG A 318 5.18 -17.62 -1.42
CA ARG A 318 5.24 -18.36 -2.69
C ARG A 318 3.87 -18.57 -3.34
N LEU A 319 2.91 -17.69 -3.01
CA LEU A 319 1.53 -17.78 -3.48
C LEU A 319 1.40 -17.39 -4.96
N SER A 320 0.50 -18.05 -5.65
CA SER A 320 0.15 -17.78 -7.05
C SER A 320 -1.31 -18.15 -7.32
N GLU A 321 -1.83 -17.75 -8.47
CA GLU A 321 -3.19 -18.13 -8.91
C GLU A 321 -3.41 -19.65 -9.03
N SER A 322 -2.34 -20.43 -9.13
CA SER A 322 -2.43 -21.89 -9.26
C SER A 322 -2.53 -22.63 -7.93
N ASN A 323 -2.16 -21.97 -6.82
CA ASN A 323 -2.12 -22.58 -5.49
C ASN A 323 -2.91 -21.80 -4.43
N VAL A 324 -3.70 -20.82 -4.87
CA VAL A 324 -4.66 -20.10 -4.03
C VAL A 324 -6.07 -20.42 -4.55
N SER A 325 -6.91 -21.02 -3.71
CA SER A 325 -8.30 -21.31 -4.08
C SER A 325 -9.04 -20.00 -4.41
N PRO A 326 -9.85 -19.96 -5.47
CA PRO A 326 -10.71 -18.80 -5.76
C PRO A 326 -11.67 -18.44 -4.61
N LEU A 327 -11.89 -19.35 -3.67
CA LEU A 327 -12.77 -19.17 -2.52
C LEU A 327 -12.01 -18.91 -1.22
N ALA A 328 -10.66 -18.90 -1.23
CA ALA A 328 -9.85 -18.73 -0.02
C ALA A 328 -10.14 -17.43 0.75
N PHE A 329 -10.43 -16.34 0.04
CA PHE A 329 -10.74 -15.04 0.67
C PHE A 329 -12.24 -14.81 0.91
N ALA A 330 -13.12 -15.66 0.38
CA ALA A 330 -14.58 -15.48 0.46
C ALA A 330 -15.13 -15.41 1.91
N PRO A 331 -14.58 -16.15 2.90
CA PRO A 331 -15.01 -16.04 4.29
C PRO A 331 -14.73 -14.71 4.97
N LEU A 332 -13.77 -13.91 4.47
CA LEU A 332 -13.24 -12.70 5.11
C LEU A 332 -14.14 -11.49 4.89
N ARG A 333 -15.35 -11.52 5.43
CA ARG A 333 -16.41 -10.53 5.17
C ARG A 333 -16.13 -9.12 5.68
N SER A 334 -15.19 -8.97 6.60
CA SER A 334 -14.81 -7.68 7.20
C SER A 334 -13.45 -7.17 6.71
N LEU A 335 -12.77 -7.91 5.81
CA LEU A 335 -11.42 -7.58 5.37
C LEU A 335 -11.40 -6.27 4.59
N THR A 336 -10.66 -5.27 5.11
CA THR A 336 -10.48 -3.96 4.47
C THR A 336 -9.10 -3.83 3.84
N HIS A 337 -8.08 -4.48 4.39
CA HIS A 337 -6.70 -4.39 3.93
C HIS A 337 -6.15 -5.78 3.59
N LEU A 338 -5.73 -5.96 2.34
CA LEU A 338 -5.09 -7.20 1.87
C LEU A 338 -3.75 -6.90 1.21
N ARG A 339 -2.67 -7.50 1.73
CA ARG A 339 -1.34 -7.39 1.16
C ARG A 339 -0.82 -8.76 0.70
N LEU A 340 -0.54 -8.86 -0.61
CA LEU A 340 -0.05 -10.04 -1.31
C LEU A 340 1.21 -9.71 -2.14
N GLY A 341 1.92 -8.65 -1.78
CA GLY A 341 3.15 -8.23 -2.43
C GLY A 341 4.23 -9.31 -2.42
N GLN A 342 5.23 -9.22 -3.31
CA GLN A 342 6.38 -10.14 -3.36
C GLN A 342 6.00 -11.63 -3.38
N ASN A 343 4.98 -11.98 -4.17
CA ASN A 343 4.52 -13.34 -4.42
C ASN A 343 4.73 -13.71 -5.91
N ARG A 344 3.97 -14.67 -6.45
CA ARG A 344 4.13 -15.17 -7.82
C ARG A 344 2.88 -15.05 -8.68
N PHE A 345 1.94 -14.18 -8.30
CA PHE A 345 0.70 -13.97 -9.03
C PHE A 345 0.96 -13.41 -10.43
N ARG A 346 0.29 -13.98 -11.44
CA ARG A 346 0.31 -13.53 -12.84
C ARG A 346 -0.99 -12.81 -13.21
N ILE A 347 -2.02 -13.01 -12.42
CA ILE A 347 -3.31 -12.31 -12.52
C ILE A 347 -3.72 -11.83 -11.12
N ILE A 348 -4.64 -10.89 -11.06
CA ILE A 348 -5.26 -10.46 -9.80
C ILE A 348 -5.97 -11.67 -9.17
N PRO A 349 -5.76 -11.96 -7.87
CA PRO A 349 -6.45 -13.06 -7.19
C PRO A 349 -7.96 -12.94 -7.30
N GLN A 350 -8.62 -14.08 -7.52
CA GLN A 350 -10.07 -14.15 -7.59
C GLN A 350 -10.71 -14.27 -6.20
N GLY A 351 -12.00 -13.98 -6.11
CA GLY A 351 -12.77 -14.14 -4.87
C GLY A 351 -12.45 -13.11 -3.80
N LEU A 352 -11.89 -11.97 -4.17
CA LEU A 352 -11.66 -10.86 -3.24
C LEU A 352 -12.97 -10.41 -2.60
N PRO A 353 -13.02 -10.21 -1.26
CA PRO A 353 -14.25 -9.83 -0.58
C PRO A 353 -14.69 -8.40 -0.93
N ALA A 354 -16.00 -8.16 -0.89
CA ALA A 354 -16.59 -6.87 -1.22
C ALA A 354 -16.24 -5.74 -0.22
N SER A 355 -15.75 -6.11 0.96
CA SER A 355 -15.35 -5.18 2.01
C SER A 355 -13.97 -4.54 1.80
N ILE A 356 -13.20 -5.04 0.82
CA ILE A 356 -11.82 -4.56 0.60
C ILE A 356 -11.80 -3.08 0.23
N GLU A 357 -10.93 -2.33 0.90
CA GLU A 357 -10.66 -0.91 0.66
C GLU A 357 -9.25 -0.71 0.09
N GLU A 358 -8.28 -1.52 0.50
CA GLU A 358 -6.89 -1.41 0.09
C GLU A 358 -6.34 -2.76 -0.36
N LEU A 359 -5.82 -2.81 -1.59
CA LEU A 359 -5.21 -3.99 -2.19
C LEU A 359 -3.76 -3.71 -2.61
N TYR A 360 -2.85 -4.51 -2.08
CA TYR A 360 -1.42 -4.44 -2.35
C TYR A 360 -0.95 -5.74 -2.99
N VAL A 361 -0.59 -5.69 -4.27
CA VAL A 361 -0.12 -6.83 -5.07
C VAL A 361 1.15 -6.47 -5.86
N GLU A 362 1.95 -5.60 -5.28
CA GLU A 362 3.24 -5.17 -5.82
C GLU A 362 4.26 -6.31 -5.89
N ASN A 363 5.31 -6.13 -6.73
CA ASN A 363 6.40 -7.10 -6.86
C ASN A 363 5.92 -8.53 -7.17
N ASN A 364 4.95 -8.65 -8.06
CA ASN A 364 4.44 -9.91 -8.57
C ASN A 364 4.77 -10.07 -10.08
N GLN A 365 4.03 -10.88 -10.78
CA GLN A 365 4.21 -11.10 -12.21
C GLN A 365 2.93 -10.81 -13.01
N ILE A 366 2.06 -9.92 -12.48
CA ILE A 366 0.76 -9.62 -13.07
C ILE A 366 0.96 -9.01 -14.46
N GLU A 367 0.31 -9.62 -15.46
CA GLU A 367 0.44 -9.26 -16.87
C GLU A 367 -0.79 -8.54 -17.42
N GLU A 368 -1.95 -8.75 -16.80
CA GLU A 368 -3.23 -8.23 -17.29
C GLU A 368 -4.20 -7.85 -16.17
N ILE A 369 -5.09 -6.92 -16.45
CA ILE A 369 -6.21 -6.54 -15.59
C ILE A 369 -7.48 -6.70 -16.40
N LYS A 370 -8.28 -7.72 -16.06
CA LYS A 370 -9.53 -8.05 -16.75
C LYS A 370 -10.70 -7.26 -16.18
N GLU A 371 -11.78 -7.12 -16.93
CA GLU A 371 -13.07 -6.62 -16.46
C GLU A 371 -13.51 -7.30 -15.16
N THR A 372 -13.29 -8.62 -15.06
CA THR A 372 -13.69 -9.43 -13.89
C THR A 372 -12.76 -9.36 -12.70
N SER A 373 -11.60 -8.72 -12.83
CA SER A 373 -10.56 -8.71 -11.77
C SER A 373 -11.06 -8.12 -10.46
N PHE A 374 -11.97 -7.16 -10.53
CA PHE A 374 -12.47 -6.40 -9.38
C PHE A 374 -13.99 -6.38 -9.26
N ASN A 375 -14.71 -7.31 -9.92
CA ASN A 375 -16.18 -7.29 -10.05
C ASN A 375 -16.96 -7.10 -8.75
N HIS A 376 -16.43 -7.57 -7.62
CA HIS A 376 -17.11 -7.54 -6.33
C HIS A 376 -16.55 -6.52 -5.34
N THR A 377 -15.43 -5.85 -5.67
CA THR A 377 -14.68 -4.98 -4.76
C THR A 377 -15.02 -3.49 -4.93
N ARG A 378 -16.30 -3.15 -4.83
CA ARG A 378 -16.78 -1.77 -5.08
C ARG A 378 -16.30 -0.73 -4.07
N ASN A 379 -15.86 -1.16 -2.89
CA ASN A 379 -15.41 -0.29 -1.83
C ASN A 379 -13.91 0.07 -1.93
N ILE A 380 -13.21 -0.56 -2.89
CA ILE A 380 -11.77 -0.36 -3.03
C ILE A 380 -11.45 1.10 -3.36
N ASN A 381 -10.51 1.68 -2.61
CA ASN A 381 -10.05 3.05 -2.78
C ASN A 381 -8.55 3.14 -3.13
N VAL A 382 -7.77 2.11 -2.79
CA VAL A 382 -6.33 2.06 -3.09
C VAL A 382 -5.97 0.72 -3.75
N ILE A 383 -5.28 0.78 -4.90
CA ILE A 383 -4.70 -0.38 -5.56
C ILE A 383 -3.22 -0.13 -5.85
N VAL A 384 -2.35 -0.99 -5.32
CA VAL A 384 -0.90 -0.93 -5.54
C VAL A 384 -0.45 -2.11 -6.39
N LEU A 385 0.02 -1.82 -7.60
CA LEU A 385 0.41 -2.78 -8.63
C LEU A 385 1.83 -2.54 -9.15
N HIS A 386 2.67 -1.79 -8.42
CA HIS A 386 4.00 -1.49 -8.91
C HIS A 386 4.90 -2.74 -9.00
N HIS A 387 5.93 -2.68 -9.87
CA HIS A 387 6.85 -3.80 -10.12
C HIS A 387 6.13 -5.09 -10.56
N ASN A 388 5.26 -4.96 -11.56
CA ASN A 388 4.60 -6.06 -12.27
C ASN A 388 4.97 -6.07 -13.76
N LYS A 389 4.19 -6.71 -14.60
CA LYS A 389 4.46 -6.85 -16.04
C LYS A 389 3.32 -6.31 -16.92
N ILE A 390 2.50 -5.41 -16.38
CA ILE A 390 1.28 -4.90 -17.01
C ILE A 390 1.63 -4.02 -18.21
N GLU A 391 0.97 -4.27 -19.33
CA GLU A 391 0.97 -3.44 -20.55
C GLU A 391 -0.41 -2.77 -20.68
N GLU A 392 -0.50 -1.57 -21.25
CA GLU A 392 -1.75 -0.81 -21.29
C GLU A 392 -2.85 -1.47 -22.14
N ASP A 393 -2.49 -2.21 -23.19
CA ASP A 393 -3.41 -2.97 -24.02
C ASP A 393 -3.97 -4.23 -23.34
N ARG A 394 -3.41 -4.57 -22.18
CA ARG A 394 -3.86 -5.66 -21.32
C ARG A 394 -4.67 -5.17 -20.11
N ILE A 395 -4.99 -3.89 -20.06
CA ILE A 395 -5.93 -3.33 -19.09
C ILE A 395 -7.28 -3.21 -19.80
N ASP A 396 -8.24 -4.05 -19.37
CA ASP A 396 -9.59 -4.03 -19.93
C ASP A 396 -10.25 -2.64 -19.72
N PRO A 397 -10.85 -2.05 -20.75
CA PRO A 397 -11.53 -0.75 -20.64
C PRO A 397 -12.62 -0.70 -19.57
N LEU A 398 -13.21 -1.83 -19.23
CA LEU A 398 -14.27 -1.93 -18.22
C LEU A 398 -13.76 -2.32 -16.82
N ALA A 399 -12.45 -2.55 -16.66
CA ALA A 399 -11.87 -3.01 -15.38
C ALA A 399 -12.21 -2.11 -14.19
N TRP A 400 -12.41 -0.81 -14.43
CA TRP A 400 -12.63 0.19 -13.39
C TRP A 400 -14.04 0.82 -13.39
N ILE A 401 -14.93 0.37 -14.28
CA ILE A 401 -16.21 1.07 -14.54
C ILE A 401 -17.14 1.17 -13.32
N HIS A 402 -17.02 0.23 -12.38
CA HIS A 402 -17.86 0.16 -11.19
C HIS A 402 -17.19 0.68 -9.92
N HIS A 403 -15.97 1.26 -10.03
CA HIS A 403 -15.15 1.67 -8.89
C HIS A 403 -15.26 3.18 -8.67
N GLU A 404 -16.38 3.62 -8.09
CA GLU A 404 -16.64 5.04 -7.83
C GLU A 404 -15.86 5.60 -6.64
N ASN A 405 -15.24 4.73 -5.82
CA ASN A 405 -14.46 5.07 -4.64
C ASN A 405 -12.95 4.96 -4.86
N LEU A 406 -12.50 4.49 -6.04
CA LEU A 406 -11.08 4.24 -6.30
C LEU A 406 -10.34 5.57 -6.53
N GLU A 407 -9.59 6.00 -5.50
CA GLU A 407 -8.91 7.29 -5.45
C GLU A 407 -7.42 7.19 -5.80
N SER A 408 -6.79 6.03 -5.59
CA SER A 408 -5.35 5.86 -5.77
C SER A 408 -5.00 4.59 -6.53
N ILE A 409 -4.21 4.74 -7.62
CA ILE A 409 -3.64 3.62 -8.37
C ILE A 409 -2.14 3.85 -8.55
N ASP A 410 -1.34 2.87 -8.13
CA ASP A 410 0.09 2.81 -8.44
C ASP A 410 0.40 1.69 -9.42
N LEU A 411 0.78 2.06 -10.64
CA LEU A 411 1.22 1.20 -11.74
C LEU A 411 2.71 1.41 -12.07
N SER A 412 3.51 1.90 -11.14
CA SER A 412 4.92 2.17 -11.35
C SER A 412 5.70 0.89 -11.69
N TYR A 413 6.80 1.05 -12.43
CA TYR A 413 7.70 -0.06 -12.78
C TYR A 413 6.99 -1.24 -13.45
N ASN A 414 6.06 -0.93 -14.37
CA ASN A 414 5.41 -1.87 -15.27
C ASN A 414 5.95 -1.69 -16.71
N LYS A 415 5.18 -2.08 -17.72
CA LYS A 415 5.59 -2.00 -19.12
C LYS A 415 4.72 -1.07 -19.96
N LEU A 416 4.05 -0.10 -19.35
CA LEU A 416 3.12 0.81 -20.02
C LEU A 416 3.82 1.69 -21.04
N TYR A 417 3.25 1.83 -22.25
CA TYR A 417 3.71 2.71 -23.33
C TYR A 417 2.95 4.03 -23.39
N HIS A 418 1.74 4.06 -22.86
CA HIS A 418 0.91 5.25 -22.76
C HIS A 418 0.32 5.36 -21.36
N VAL A 419 -0.13 6.55 -20.99
CA VAL A 419 -1.05 6.69 -19.85
C VAL A 419 -2.33 5.92 -20.18
N PRO A 420 -2.76 4.96 -19.34
CA PRO A 420 -3.93 4.15 -19.61
C PRO A 420 -5.19 4.98 -19.81
N SER A 421 -6.01 4.59 -20.76
CA SER A 421 -7.36 5.14 -20.96
C SER A 421 -8.36 4.46 -20.01
N TYR A 422 -9.54 5.04 -19.86
CA TYR A 422 -10.65 4.48 -19.06
C TYR A 422 -10.33 4.29 -17.56
N LEU A 423 -9.45 5.11 -16.99
CA LEU A 423 -9.16 5.13 -15.57
C LEU A 423 -10.42 5.51 -14.75
N PRO A 424 -10.49 5.16 -13.44
CA PRO A 424 -11.64 5.49 -12.61
C PRO A 424 -11.97 6.99 -12.60
N LYS A 425 -13.26 7.30 -12.56
CA LYS A 425 -13.74 8.69 -12.53
C LYS A 425 -13.33 9.43 -11.25
N SER A 426 -13.28 8.71 -10.13
CA SER A 426 -12.94 9.21 -8.78
C SER A 426 -11.44 9.40 -8.54
N LEU A 427 -10.58 9.01 -9.51
CA LEU A 427 -9.14 8.95 -9.29
C LEU A 427 -8.54 10.32 -8.96
N LEU A 428 -7.81 10.39 -7.86
CA LEU A 428 -7.08 11.56 -7.36
C LEU A 428 -5.57 11.39 -7.52
N HIS A 429 -5.05 10.17 -7.29
CA HIS A 429 -3.63 9.83 -7.30
C HIS A 429 -3.33 8.80 -8.38
N LEU A 430 -2.47 9.16 -9.33
CA LEU A 430 -2.00 8.26 -10.39
C LEU A 430 -0.48 8.23 -10.43
N VAL A 431 0.09 7.06 -10.08
CA VAL A 431 1.54 6.85 -10.05
C VAL A 431 1.94 5.91 -11.18
N LEU A 432 2.76 6.41 -12.12
CA LEU A 432 3.20 5.74 -13.33
C LEU A 432 4.72 5.80 -13.51
N VAL A 433 5.45 5.91 -12.42
CA VAL A 433 6.92 6.05 -12.40
C VAL A 433 7.60 4.81 -13.00
N GLY A 434 8.71 5.00 -13.72
CA GLY A 434 9.57 3.88 -14.14
C GLY A 434 8.97 2.97 -15.23
N ASN A 435 8.03 3.48 -16.04
CA ASN A 435 7.47 2.76 -17.17
C ASN A 435 8.21 3.10 -18.49
N ARG A 436 7.57 2.82 -19.62
CA ARG A 436 8.07 3.14 -20.96
C ARG A 436 7.19 4.18 -21.66
N ILE A 437 6.48 5.01 -20.89
CA ILE A 437 5.44 5.90 -21.38
C ILE A 437 6.05 6.97 -22.29
N GLU A 438 5.61 6.97 -23.54
CA GLU A 438 6.02 7.90 -24.59
C GLU A 438 4.96 8.98 -24.83
N ARG A 439 3.70 8.74 -24.42
CA ARG A 439 2.58 9.61 -24.72
C ARG A 439 1.54 9.67 -23.60
N ILE A 440 0.99 10.87 -23.41
CA ILE A 440 -0.23 11.13 -22.64
C ILE A 440 -1.36 11.39 -23.68
N PRO A 441 -2.31 10.46 -23.85
CA PRO A 441 -3.39 10.64 -24.81
C PRO A 441 -4.20 11.92 -24.55
N GLY A 442 -4.73 12.52 -25.61
CA GLY A 442 -5.63 13.66 -25.47
C GLY A 442 -6.92 13.27 -24.74
N TYR A 443 -7.40 14.14 -23.86
CA TYR A 443 -8.64 13.96 -23.08
C TYR A 443 -8.65 12.77 -22.11
N VAL A 444 -7.51 12.11 -21.85
CA VAL A 444 -7.42 10.93 -20.98
C VAL A 444 -7.96 11.16 -19.56
N PHE A 445 -7.90 12.38 -19.05
CA PHE A 445 -8.44 12.79 -17.75
C PHE A 445 -9.79 13.53 -17.84
N GLY A 446 -10.37 13.64 -19.04
CA GLY A 446 -11.55 14.50 -19.30
C GLY A 446 -12.84 14.08 -18.58
N HIS A 447 -12.92 12.83 -18.17
CA HIS A 447 -14.09 12.25 -17.50
C HIS A 447 -13.99 12.23 -15.96
N MET A 448 -12.81 12.56 -15.41
CA MET A 448 -12.55 12.49 -13.95
C MET A 448 -13.26 13.63 -13.20
N LYS A 449 -13.79 13.32 -12.01
CA LYS A 449 -14.46 14.27 -11.11
C LYS A 449 -14.21 13.85 -9.66
N PRO A 450 -13.69 14.73 -8.82
CA PRO A 450 -13.41 16.18 -9.02
C PRO A 450 -12.25 16.48 -9.97
N GLY A 451 -11.46 15.49 -10.37
CA GLY A 451 -10.30 15.55 -11.24
C GLY A 451 -9.01 15.15 -10.54
N LEU A 452 -8.05 14.69 -11.33
CA LEU A 452 -6.76 14.19 -10.84
C LEU A 452 -6.00 15.30 -10.11
N GLU A 453 -5.47 15.00 -8.90
CA GLU A 453 -4.70 15.93 -8.08
C GLU A 453 -3.19 15.67 -8.15
N TYR A 454 -2.79 14.40 -8.25
CA TYR A 454 -1.39 13.97 -8.22
C TYR A 454 -1.08 13.05 -9.40
N LEU A 455 -0.12 13.45 -10.24
CA LEU A 455 0.30 12.70 -11.42
C LEU A 455 1.82 12.53 -11.44
N TYR A 456 2.29 11.31 -11.26
CA TYR A 456 3.72 11.00 -11.21
C TYR A 456 4.13 10.16 -12.42
N LEU A 457 4.92 10.76 -13.31
CA LEU A 457 5.40 10.20 -14.57
C LEU A 457 6.94 10.26 -14.70
N SER A 458 7.63 10.30 -13.55
CA SER A 458 9.10 10.27 -13.51
C SER A 458 9.66 8.98 -14.13
N PHE A 459 10.89 9.04 -14.68
CA PHE A 459 11.57 7.87 -15.24
C PHE A 459 10.80 7.19 -16.38
N ASN A 460 10.30 7.98 -17.33
CA ASN A 460 9.61 7.51 -18.53
C ASN A 460 10.31 7.99 -19.82
N ARG A 461 9.65 7.89 -20.98
CA ARG A 461 10.16 8.29 -22.29
C ARG A 461 9.38 9.43 -22.93
N LEU A 462 8.69 10.24 -22.12
CA LEU A 462 7.86 11.33 -22.59
C LEU A 462 8.70 12.35 -23.36
N SER A 463 8.26 12.69 -24.56
CA SER A 463 8.83 13.72 -25.40
C SER A 463 7.78 14.81 -25.68
N ASP A 464 8.22 15.93 -26.29
CA ASP A 464 7.31 17.03 -26.62
C ASP A 464 6.17 16.61 -27.57
N SER A 465 6.43 15.63 -28.47
CA SER A 465 5.42 15.08 -29.38
C SER A 465 4.43 14.13 -28.70
N GLY A 466 4.81 13.58 -27.55
CA GLY A 466 3.95 12.68 -26.77
C GLY A 466 2.93 13.40 -25.89
N ILE A 467 3.03 14.73 -25.76
CA ILE A 467 2.11 15.53 -24.94
C ILE A 467 1.34 16.52 -25.82
N HIS A 468 0.11 16.16 -26.12
CA HIS A 468 -0.79 17.00 -26.90
C HIS A 468 -1.33 18.18 -26.07
N PRO A 469 -1.71 19.34 -26.68
CA PRO A 469 -2.30 20.49 -25.96
C PRO A 469 -3.50 20.16 -25.06
N VAL A 470 -4.24 19.08 -25.34
CA VAL A 470 -5.40 18.60 -24.57
C VAL A 470 -5.12 17.36 -23.71
N SER A 471 -3.84 16.96 -23.55
CA SER A 471 -3.47 15.79 -22.72
C SER A 471 -3.87 15.97 -21.25
N PHE A 472 -3.85 17.18 -20.73
CA PHE A 472 -4.24 17.49 -19.35
C PHE A 472 -5.67 18.06 -19.24
N TYR A 473 -6.48 17.96 -20.31
CA TYR A 473 -7.87 18.38 -20.25
C TYR A 473 -8.64 17.57 -19.22
N GLY A 474 -9.43 18.23 -18.37
CA GLY A 474 -10.13 17.65 -17.22
C GLY A 474 -9.37 17.82 -15.91
N ALA A 475 -8.05 18.05 -15.94
CA ALA A 475 -7.22 18.15 -14.75
C ALA A 475 -6.60 19.56 -14.53
N TYR A 476 -6.92 20.55 -15.36
CA TYR A 476 -6.33 21.90 -15.24
C TYR A 476 -6.59 22.61 -13.92
N HIS A 477 -7.72 22.33 -13.29
CA HIS A 477 -8.13 22.99 -12.05
C HIS A 477 -7.90 22.15 -10.80
N SER A 478 -7.58 20.85 -10.97
CA SER A 478 -7.42 19.90 -9.87
C SER A 478 -5.96 19.56 -9.58
N LEU A 479 -5.10 19.44 -10.63
CA LEU A 479 -3.72 19.02 -10.45
C LEU A 479 -2.95 19.95 -9.52
N ARG A 480 -2.39 19.37 -8.45
CA ARG A 480 -1.55 20.02 -7.45
C ARG A 480 -0.08 19.69 -7.65
N GLU A 481 0.22 18.46 -8.06
CA GLU A 481 1.58 17.99 -8.27
C GLU A 481 1.72 17.22 -9.57
N ILE A 482 2.78 17.51 -10.32
CA ILE A 482 3.13 16.78 -11.54
C ILE A 482 4.63 16.52 -11.56
N PHE A 483 5.00 15.24 -11.62
CA PHE A 483 6.37 14.81 -11.74
C PHE A 483 6.61 14.29 -13.16
N LEU A 484 7.45 14.99 -13.90
CA LEU A 484 7.87 14.70 -15.28
C LEU A 484 9.40 14.64 -15.38
N ASP A 485 10.09 14.50 -14.26
CA ASP A 485 11.52 14.38 -14.22
C ASP A 485 12.01 13.05 -14.82
N TYR A 486 13.28 13.00 -15.25
CA TYR A 486 13.87 11.84 -15.91
C TYR A 486 13.08 11.37 -17.14
N ASN A 487 12.75 12.31 -18.03
CA ASN A 487 12.09 12.07 -19.30
C ASN A 487 12.91 12.66 -20.48
N GLU A 488 12.31 12.77 -21.67
CA GLU A 488 12.98 13.26 -22.88
C GLU A 488 12.46 14.63 -23.36
N LEU A 489 11.82 15.40 -22.50
CA LEU A 489 11.23 16.69 -22.81
C LEU A 489 12.29 17.71 -23.21
N LYS A 490 12.05 18.39 -24.34
CA LYS A 490 12.91 19.47 -24.88
C LYS A 490 12.38 20.85 -24.52
N SER A 491 11.13 20.94 -24.10
CA SER A 491 10.45 22.16 -23.66
C SER A 491 9.47 21.85 -22.50
N ILE A 492 8.98 22.87 -21.82
CA ILE A 492 7.90 22.72 -20.86
C ILE A 492 6.62 22.34 -21.61
N PRO A 493 5.89 21.29 -21.15
CA PRO A 493 4.71 20.81 -21.86
C PRO A 493 3.60 21.85 -22.04
N CYS A 494 2.83 21.68 -23.11
CA CYS A 494 1.61 22.46 -23.32
C CYS A 494 0.60 22.17 -22.21
N GLY A 495 -0.11 23.19 -21.75
CA GLY A 495 -1.16 23.05 -20.74
C GLY A 495 -0.72 23.36 -19.30
N ILE A 496 0.59 23.29 -18.97
CA ILE A 496 1.09 23.66 -17.64
C ILE A 496 0.62 25.07 -17.24
N SER A 497 0.70 26.04 -18.15
CA SER A 497 0.28 27.41 -17.87
C SER A 497 -1.23 27.61 -17.62
N ARG A 498 -2.04 26.57 -17.87
CA ARG A 498 -3.50 26.56 -17.59
C ARG A 498 -3.84 25.97 -16.23
N MET A 499 -2.86 25.38 -15.53
CA MET A 499 -3.08 24.69 -14.27
C MET A 499 -3.14 25.68 -13.11
N THR A 500 -4.33 25.92 -12.60
CA THR A 500 -4.59 26.94 -11.56
C THR A 500 -4.30 26.47 -10.16
N SER A 501 -4.28 25.16 -9.92
CA SER A 501 -4.04 24.55 -8.59
C SER A 501 -2.64 24.00 -8.42
N LEU A 502 -1.80 24.01 -9.49
CA LEU A 502 -0.48 23.40 -9.48
C LEU A 502 0.46 24.11 -8.50
N ARG A 503 1.02 23.33 -7.55
CA ARG A 503 1.96 23.78 -6.53
C ARG A 503 3.37 23.30 -6.80
N LEU A 504 3.52 22.03 -7.21
CA LEU A 504 4.81 21.42 -7.43
C LEU A 504 4.92 20.85 -8.84
N LEU A 505 5.95 21.29 -9.57
CA LEU A 505 6.28 20.81 -10.91
C LEU A 505 7.74 20.35 -10.97
N ARG A 506 7.95 19.05 -11.24
CA ARG A 506 9.29 18.50 -11.44
C ARG A 506 9.54 18.22 -12.92
N LEU A 507 10.54 18.90 -13.49
CA LEU A 507 11.01 18.79 -14.87
C LEU A 507 12.54 18.61 -14.93
N ASN A 508 13.16 18.33 -13.80
CA ASN A 508 14.60 18.08 -13.73
C ASN A 508 14.99 16.82 -14.53
N ASN A 509 16.26 16.69 -14.87
CA ASN A 509 16.79 15.54 -15.62
C ASN A 509 16.10 15.28 -16.98
N ASN A 510 15.70 16.33 -17.68
CA ASN A 510 15.18 16.29 -19.04
C ASN A 510 16.19 16.81 -20.08
N LYS A 511 15.71 17.17 -21.28
CA LYS A 511 16.48 17.72 -22.39
C LYS A 511 16.11 19.18 -22.70
N ILE A 512 15.53 19.92 -21.72
CA ILE A 512 15.01 21.28 -21.89
C ILE A 512 16.17 22.25 -22.14
N ARG A 513 16.03 23.10 -23.19
CA ARG A 513 17.06 24.09 -23.59
C ARG A 513 16.59 25.52 -23.47
N ARG A 514 15.31 25.75 -23.71
CA ARG A 514 14.72 27.08 -23.75
C ARG A 514 13.47 27.13 -22.91
N LEU A 515 13.38 28.15 -22.06
CA LEU A 515 12.20 28.44 -21.28
C LEU A 515 11.42 29.57 -21.96
N ARG A 516 10.14 29.33 -22.18
CA ARG A 516 9.21 30.33 -22.68
C ARG A 516 8.23 30.69 -21.59
N ARG A 517 8.10 31.98 -21.29
CA ARG A 517 7.19 32.51 -20.26
C ARG A 517 5.77 31.94 -20.39
N GLU A 518 5.25 31.91 -21.62
CA GLU A 518 3.87 31.51 -21.93
C GLU A 518 3.59 30.02 -21.63
N ARG A 519 4.66 29.23 -21.47
CA ARG A 519 4.54 27.80 -21.12
C ARG A 519 4.42 27.58 -19.63
N ILE A 520 4.88 28.51 -18.80
CA ILE A 520 4.89 28.45 -17.35
C ILE A 520 3.78 29.33 -16.78
N CYS A 521 3.77 30.59 -17.19
CA CYS A 521 2.84 31.59 -16.71
C CYS A 521 1.86 31.93 -17.83
N GLY A 522 0.60 31.58 -17.65
CA GLY A 522 -0.46 31.95 -18.62
C GLY A 522 -0.63 33.46 -18.71
N VAL A 523 -1.12 33.93 -19.86
CA VAL A 523 -1.34 35.37 -20.12
C VAL A 523 -2.32 35.98 -19.11
N GLU A 524 -3.27 35.17 -18.66
CA GLU A 524 -4.33 35.58 -17.73
C GLU A 524 -4.05 35.19 -16.28
N ASN A 525 -3.02 34.37 -16.03
CA ASN A 525 -2.79 33.75 -14.72
C ASN A 525 -1.82 34.59 -13.88
N ARG A 526 -2.33 35.66 -13.28
CA ARG A 526 -1.61 36.43 -12.23
C ARG A 526 -1.57 35.68 -10.88
N ASP A 527 -2.39 34.63 -10.74
CA ASP A 527 -2.62 33.90 -9.49
C ASP A 527 -2.12 32.46 -9.56
N SER A 528 -0.98 32.21 -10.22
CA SER A 528 -0.35 30.90 -10.19
C SER A 528 -0.05 30.51 -8.73
N ARG A 529 -0.48 29.30 -8.37
CA ARG A 529 -0.18 28.70 -7.06
C ARG A 529 1.14 27.90 -7.06
N LEU A 530 1.91 27.96 -8.16
CA LEU A 530 3.15 27.23 -8.29
C LEU A 530 4.18 27.71 -7.25
N GLU A 531 4.48 26.82 -6.32
CA GLU A 531 5.37 27.05 -5.18
C GLU A 531 6.76 26.50 -5.46
N HIS A 532 6.86 25.33 -6.08
CA HIS A 532 8.11 24.64 -6.35
C HIS A 532 8.25 24.26 -7.82
N LEU A 533 9.38 24.63 -8.44
CA LEU A 533 9.71 24.32 -9.82
C LEU A 533 11.13 23.77 -9.92
N HIS A 534 11.26 22.50 -10.28
CA HIS A 534 12.53 21.82 -10.48
C HIS A 534 12.90 21.75 -11.97
N LEU A 535 14.01 22.37 -12.34
CA LEU A 535 14.53 22.45 -13.71
C LEU A 535 16.03 22.12 -13.80
N GLU A 536 16.63 21.67 -12.73
CA GLU A 536 18.03 21.28 -12.68
C GLU A 536 18.33 20.09 -13.61
N ASN A 537 19.59 19.86 -13.94
CA ASN A 537 20.05 18.77 -14.81
C ASN A 537 19.38 18.75 -16.21
N ASN A 538 19.05 19.92 -16.75
CA ASN A 538 18.65 20.14 -18.12
C ASN A 538 19.81 20.77 -18.94
N TYR A 539 19.53 21.40 -20.07
CA TYR A 539 20.49 22.10 -20.91
C TYR A 539 20.18 23.59 -20.99
N ILE A 540 19.64 24.16 -19.92
CA ILE A 540 19.19 25.56 -19.88
C ILE A 540 20.39 26.48 -19.67
N SER A 541 20.52 27.49 -20.55
CA SER A 541 21.53 28.54 -20.34
C SER A 541 21.05 29.55 -19.28
N VAL A 542 21.37 29.30 -18.03
CA VAL A 542 20.93 30.13 -16.90
C VAL A 542 21.37 31.58 -17.04
N ARG A 543 22.56 31.82 -17.65
CA ARG A 543 23.09 33.18 -17.88
C ARG A 543 22.28 33.97 -18.92
N ALA A 544 21.58 33.28 -19.83
CA ALA A 544 20.78 33.88 -20.90
C ALA A 544 19.29 34.01 -20.50
N LEU A 545 18.91 33.63 -19.27
CA LEU A 545 17.53 33.74 -18.81
C LEU A 545 17.19 35.19 -18.47
N SER A 546 16.07 35.68 -19.04
CA SER A 546 15.48 36.91 -18.59
C SER A 546 14.96 36.80 -17.14
N PRO A 547 15.16 37.82 -16.29
CA PRO A 547 14.55 37.84 -14.95
C PRO A 547 13.01 37.72 -14.97
N TYR A 548 12.38 38.02 -16.09
CA TYR A 548 10.93 38.00 -16.26
C TYR A 548 10.36 36.68 -16.80
N VAL A 549 11.14 35.59 -16.80
CA VAL A 549 10.65 34.27 -17.28
C VAL A 549 9.62 33.65 -16.33
N PHE A 550 9.69 33.96 -15.04
CA PHE A 550 8.86 33.38 -13.99
C PHE A 550 7.99 34.40 -13.24
N PRO A 551 7.24 35.30 -13.90
CA PRO A 551 6.54 36.37 -13.19
C PRO A 551 5.35 35.90 -12.35
N CYS A 552 4.87 34.69 -12.56
CA CYS A 552 3.77 34.08 -11.82
C CYS A 552 4.23 33.29 -10.57
N ILE A 553 5.52 33.08 -10.39
CA ILE A 553 6.05 32.35 -9.23
C ILE A 553 6.41 33.36 -8.15
N ARG A 554 5.77 33.22 -6.99
CA ARG A 554 5.90 34.18 -5.87
C ARG A 554 7.29 34.22 -5.28
N SER A 555 7.95 33.06 -5.15
CA SER A 555 9.30 32.95 -4.60
C SER A 555 10.29 32.41 -5.60
N HIS A 556 11.29 33.22 -5.96
CA HIS A 556 12.38 32.74 -6.82
C HIS A 556 13.30 31.73 -6.13
N ALA A 557 13.28 31.65 -4.79
CA ALA A 557 14.08 30.70 -4.02
C ALA A 557 13.57 29.26 -4.21
N SER A 558 12.31 29.09 -4.55
CA SER A 558 11.70 27.78 -4.82
C SER A 558 11.89 27.27 -6.26
N ILE A 559 12.68 27.99 -7.07
CA ILE A 559 13.02 27.56 -8.43
C ILE A 559 14.42 26.95 -8.44
N VAL A 560 14.49 25.63 -8.58
CA VAL A 560 15.76 24.91 -8.65
C VAL A 560 16.23 24.86 -10.12
N LEU A 561 17.27 25.64 -10.43
CA LEU A 561 17.82 25.77 -11.79
C LEU A 561 19.24 25.20 -11.93
N LYS A 562 19.90 24.83 -10.86
CA LYS A 562 21.28 24.33 -10.89
C LYS A 562 21.37 22.99 -10.17
N PRO A 563 22.30 22.11 -10.61
CA PRO A 563 23.20 22.27 -11.77
C PRO A 563 22.50 22.15 -13.12
N GLN A 564 23.18 22.52 -14.22
CA GLN A 564 22.74 22.24 -15.59
C GLN A 564 23.77 21.36 -16.30
N LYS A 565 23.29 20.47 -17.21
CA LYS A 565 24.17 19.64 -18.05
C LYS A 565 24.97 20.52 -19.00
N VAL A 566 26.26 20.24 -19.15
CA VAL A 566 27.12 20.87 -20.15
C VAL A 566 26.92 20.11 -21.46
N LYS A 567 26.91 20.86 -22.60
CA LYS A 567 26.83 20.25 -23.95
C LYS A 567 28.10 19.52 -24.30
#